data_b561f9c4cfb1f91091cdcfff944aa49d
#
_entry.id   b561f9c4cfb1f91091cdcfff944aa49d
#
_cell.length_a   1.000
_cell.length_b   1.000
_cell.length_c   1.000
_cell.angle_alpha   90.00
_cell.angle_beta   90.00
_cell.angle_gamma   90.00
#
_symmetry.space_group_name_H-M   'P 1'
#
loop_
_entity.id
_entity.type
_entity.pdbx_description
1 polymer ?
#
loop_
_entity_poly.entity_id
_entity_poly.type
_entity_poly.pdbx_seq_one_letter_code
_entity_poly.pdbx_strand_id
1 'polypeptide(L)'
;QIRYTEMPRDPRYDVLFEPVQIGPVTARNRFYQVPHCNGMGHGMPNTVAAMRGVKAEGGWAVVATEECDIHPSSDVLPYHEARLWDIEDQHRHAIMVDAVHAHGSLAAIELVHNGHMVSNRYSRLPVLAVSDMPVASYDPAQASAMTRRDIANVRRWHRNAALRARDAGFDIVYVYAGHDLTLPMHFISRRYNQRSDEYGGSLENRVRLTRELLEDTRDAVGDVCGVAFRFAVDELLGSDGICSDTEGREIVEMLAELPDLWDVNVSDWANDSVTARFGEEGAQEPYVSFVKKLTTKPVVGVGRFTSADAMVAQIQRGVLDMIGAARPSIADPFLPNKIEQGRLEDIRECIGCNI
;
A
#
# COMPACT_ATOMS: atom_id res chain seq x y z
N GLN A 1 33.31 26.73 2.68
CA GLN A 1 31.84 26.69 2.50
C GLN A 1 31.57 26.79 0.99
N ILE A 2 31.24 25.67 0.37
CA ILE A 2 30.73 25.66 -1.01
C ILE A 2 29.33 26.23 -0.89
N ARG A 3 29.10 27.43 -1.36
CA ARG A 3 27.73 27.98 -1.56
C ARG A 3 27.15 27.25 -2.77
N TYR A 4 26.29 26.28 -2.52
CA TYR A 4 25.39 25.81 -3.57
C TYR A 4 24.51 27.00 -3.96
N THR A 5 24.72 27.56 -5.13
CA THR A 5 23.73 28.42 -5.77
C THR A 5 22.54 27.52 -6.05
N GLU A 6 21.39 27.81 -5.45
CA GLU A 6 20.14 27.13 -5.78
C GLU A 6 19.92 27.26 -7.30
N MET A 7 20.08 26.14 -8.02
CA MET A 7 19.72 26.10 -9.42
C MET A 7 18.19 25.98 -9.47
N PRO A 8 17.53 26.76 -10.34
CA PRO A 8 16.09 26.61 -10.51
C PRO A 8 15.79 25.19 -11.03
N ARG A 9 14.68 24.62 -10.58
CA ARG A 9 14.16 23.36 -11.11
C ARG A 9 14.07 23.45 -12.64
N ASP A 10 14.53 22.41 -13.33
CA ASP A 10 14.32 22.27 -14.76
C ASP A 10 12.79 22.17 -15.04
N PRO A 11 12.24 23.04 -15.91
CA PRO A 11 10.80 23.03 -16.22
C PRO A 11 10.25 21.69 -16.71
N ARG A 12 11.11 20.80 -17.25
CA ARG A 12 10.69 19.43 -17.63
C ARG A 12 10.11 18.63 -16.47
N TYR A 13 10.50 18.96 -15.23
CA TYR A 13 10.07 18.27 -14.02
C TYR A 13 8.88 18.93 -13.32
N ASP A 14 8.34 20.03 -13.84
CA ASP A 14 7.23 20.75 -13.22
C ASP A 14 6.01 19.88 -13.00
N VAL A 15 5.73 18.96 -13.92
CA VAL A 15 4.61 18.01 -13.82
C VAL A 15 4.66 17.15 -12.56
N LEU A 16 5.85 16.86 -12.01
CA LEU A 16 6.01 16.06 -10.78
C LEU A 16 5.57 16.84 -9.52
N PHE A 17 5.49 18.18 -9.63
CA PHE A 17 5.14 19.07 -8.52
C PHE A 17 3.70 19.62 -8.62
N GLU A 18 2.93 19.14 -9.58
CA GLU A 18 1.50 19.43 -9.63
C GLU A 18 0.74 18.68 -8.51
N PRO A 19 -0.27 19.32 -7.91
CA PRO A 19 -1.07 18.68 -6.87
C PRO A 19 -1.96 17.57 -7.46
N VAL A 20 -2.30 16.58 -6.61
CA VAL A 20 -3.19 15.47 -6.96
C VAL A 20 -4.29 15.35 -5.92
N GLN A 21 -5.55 15.37 -6.37
CA GLN A 21 -6.71 15.17 -5.51
C GLN A 21 -6.94 13.68 -5.24
N ILE A 22 -7.07 13.31 -3.96
CA ILE A 22 -7.33 11.94 -3.50
C ILE A 22 -8.56 11.97 -2.59
N GLY A 23 -9.74 11.75 -3.12
CA GLY A 23 -10.98 11.93 -2.38
C GLY A 23 -11.07 13.35 -1.78
N PRO A 24 -11.25 13.49 -0.44
CA PRO A 24 -11.37 14.80 0.20
C PRO A 24 -10.02 15.52 0.41
N VAL A 25 -8.88 14.87 0.21
CA VAL A 25 -7.55 15.42 0.50
C VAL A 25 -6.75 15.67 -0.77
N THR A 26 -5.77 16.59 -0.71
CA THR A 26 -4.94 16.97 -1.86
C THR A 26 -3.47 16.77 -1.52
N ALA A 27 -2.80 15.87 -2.24
CA ALA A 27 -1.35 15.72 -2.21
C ALA A 27 -0.71 16.92 -2.94
N ARG A 28 0.28 17.58 -2.32
CA ARG A 28 0.92 18.79 -2.84
C ARG A 28 1.77 18.60 -4.10
N ASN A 29 2.18 17.34 -4.37
CA ASN A 29 2.96 16.93 -5.53
C ASN A 29 2.68 15.46 -5.85
N ARG A 30 3.36 14.90 -6.85
CA ARG A 30 3.16 13.53 -7.33
C ARG A 30 4.08 12.48 -6.70
N PHE A 31 4.83 12.80 -5.64
CA PHE A 31 5.70 11.86 -4.95
C PHE A 31 4.98 11.19 -3.79
N TYR A 32 4.90 9.88 -3.84
CA TYR A 32 4.17 9.05 -2.89
C TYR A 32 5.10 8.00 -2.26
N GLN A 33 5.38 8.11 -0.96
CA GLN A 33 6.04 7.03 -0.25
C GLN A 33 5.00 5.97 0.08
N VAL A 34 4.98 4.89 -0.71
CA VAL A 34 4.02 3.79 -0.56
C VAL A 34 4.29 2.97 0.70
N PRO A 35 3.29 2.24 1.23
CA PRO A 35 3.49 1.38 2.40
C PRO A 35 4.68 0.44 2.24
N HIS A 36 5.49 0.35 3.29
CA HIS A 36 6.60 -0.61 3.37
C HIS A 36 6.97 -0.89 4.81
N CYS A 37 7.31 -2.14 5.10
CA CYS A 37 7.80 -2.58 6.41
C CYS A 37 9.12 -1.90 6.77
N ASN A 38 9.37 -1.74 8.05
CA ASN A 38 10.55 -1.07 8.58
C ASN A 38 11.22 -1.80 9.75
N GLY A 39 10.63 -2.90 10.22
CA GLY A 39 11.14 -3.71 11.33
C GLY A 39 11.02 -3.07 12.73
N MET A 40 10.30 -1.96 12.86
CA MET A 40 10.13 -1.23 14.13
C MET A 40 8.80 -1.53 14.82
N GLY A 41 7.79 -1.89 14.03
CA GLY A 41 6.45 -2.25 14.48
C GLY A 41 5.82 -1.21 15.39
N HIS A 42 4.87 -1.66 16.21
CA HIS A 42 4.23 -0.82 17.21
C HIS A 42 5.13 -0.55 18.44
N GLY A 43 6.24 -1.30 18.60
CA GLY A 43 7.12 -1.20 19.75
C GLY A 43 8.02 0.04 19.77
N MET A 44 8.25 0.69 18.62
CA MET A 44 9.17 1.82 18.47
C MET A 44 8.52 3.04 17.83
N PRO A 45 7.42 3.60 18.39
CA PRO A 45 6.61 4.62 17.72
C PRO A 45 7.39 5.91 17.40
N ASN A 46 8.30 6.34 18.27
CA ASN A 46 9.13 7.52 18.05
C ASN A 46 10.15 7.32 16.91
N THR A 47 10.68 6.09 16.76
CA THR A 47 11.61 5.75 15.69
C THR A 47 10.88 5.69 14.34
N VAL A 48 9.68 5.09 14.32
CA VAL A 48 8.80 5.11 13.15
C VAL A 48 8.48 6.55 12.75
N ALA A 49 8.07 7.39 13.71
CA ALA A 49 7.77 8.79 13.48
C ALA A 49 8.96 9.56 12.89
N ALA A 50 10.16 9.37 13.45
CA ALA A 50 11.38 10.00 12.92
C ALA A 50 11.70 9.54 11.50
N MET A 51 11.59 8.22 11.22
CA MET A 51 11.83 7.67 9.89
C MET A 51 10.84 8.19 8.84
N ARG A 52 9.55 8.29 9.21
CA ARG A 52 8.51 8.78 8.30
C ARG A 52 8.57 10.31 8.18
N GLY A 53 8.83 11.01 9.27
CA GLY A 53 8.97 12.47 9.29
C GLY A 53 10.09 12.97 8.38
N VAL A 54 11.26 12.32 8.36
CA VAL A 54 12.37 12.71 7.47
C VAL A 54 12.02 12.58 5.98
N LYS A 55 11.12 11.66 5.62
CA LYS A 55 10.62 11.55 4.24
C LYS A 55 9.68 12.69 3.89
N ALA A 56 8.80 13.06 4.82
CA ALA A 56 7.93 14.23 4.67
C ALA A 56 8.75 15.52 4.54
N GLU A 57 9.79 15.71 5.37
CA GLU A 57 10.78 16.79 5.25
C GLU A 57 11.46 16.78 3.87
N GLY A 58 11.77 15.60 3.35
CA GLY A 58 12.40 15.40 2.04
C GLY A 58 11.51 15.65 0.83
N GLY A 59 10.23 16.03 1.05
CA GLY A 59 9.34 16.50 -0.02
C GLY A 59 8.31 15.48 -0.51
N TRP A 60 8.25 14.28 0.05
CA TRP A 60 7.21 13.30 -0.28
C TRP A 60 5.83 13.83 0.13
N ALA A 61 4.90 13.99 -0.82
CA ALA A 61 3.58 14.56 -0.54
C ALA A 61 2.70 13.64 0.30
N VAL A 62 2.86 12.34 0.16
CA VAL A 62 2.19 11.33 0.99
C VAL A 62 3.24 10.41 1.59
N VAL A 63 3.10 10.13 2.88
CA VAL A 63 3.99 9.23 3.62
C VAL A 63 3.13 8.17 4.31
N ALA A 64 3.30 6.92 3.90
CA ALA A 64 2.52 5.80 4.42
C ALA A 64 3.24 5.03 5.53
N THR A 65 2.46 4.31 6.33
CA THR A 65 2.95 3.33 7.31
C THR A 65 3.56 2.11 6.60
N GLU A 66 3.84 1.07 7.33
CA GLU A 66 3.87 -0.32 6.89
C GLU A 66 2.45 -0.91 6.95
N GLU A 67 2.28 -2.19 6.60
CA GLU A 67 1.04 -2.90 6.89
C GLU A 67 0.76 -2.88 8.40
N CYS A 68 -0.51 -2.67 8.77
CA CYS A 68 -0.95 -2.54 10.15
C CYS A 68 -2.04 -3.56 10.43
N ASP A 69 -1.75 -4.53 11.30
CA ASP A 69 -2.70 -5.55 11.71
C ASP A 69 -3.94 -4.95 12.38
N ILE A 70 -5.11 -5.36 11.91
CA ILE A 70 -6.40 -4.84 12.42
C ILE A 70 -6.94 -5.60 13.63
N HIS A 71 -6.39 -6.78 13.93
CA HIS A 71 -6.86 -7.65 15.00
C HIS A 71 -5.81 -8.69 15.39
N PRO A 72 -5.74 -9.13 16.66
CA PRO A 72 -4.78 -10.15 17.11
C PRO A 72 -4.85 -11.52 16.41
N SER A 73 -5.91 -11.79 15.63
CA SER A 73 -5.98 -13.01 14.80
C SER A 73 -5.19 -12.89 13.49
N SER A 74 -4.54 -11.77 13.27
CA SER A 74 -3.58 -11.53 12.19
C SER A 74 -2.24 -11.12 12.81
N ASP A 75 -1.70 -11.96 13.65
CA ASP A 75 -0.49 -11.71 14.41
C ASP A 75 0.73 -12.19 13.63
N VAL A 76 1.31 -11.32 12.81
CA VAL A 76 2.52 -11.63 12.03
C VAL A 76 3.73 -11.78 12.95
N LEU A 77 4.14 -10.69 13.53
CA LEU A 77 5.22 -10.64 14.52
C LEU A 77 5.02 -9.36 15.35
N PRO A 78 4.54 -9.44 16.60
CA PRO A 78 4.13 -8.28 17.39
C PRO A 78 5.25 -7.27 17.66
N TYR A 79 6.50 -7.60 17.33
CA TYR A 79 7.65 -6.71 17.49
C TYR A 79 8.13 -6.08 16.18
N HIS A 80 7.68 -6.58 15.02
CA HIS A 80 8.20 -6.17 13.72
C HIS A 80 7.15 -5.56 12.82
N GLU A 81 5.86 -5.76 13.11
CA GLU A 81 4.75 -5.22 12.33
C GLU A 81 3.98 -4.18 13.15
N ALA A 82 3.45 -3.19 12.46
CA ALA A 82 2.54 -2.23 13.05
C ALA A 82 1.16 -2.88 13.25
N ARG A 83 0.39 -2.31 14.14
CA ARG A 83 -0.96 -2.77 14.44
C ARG A 83 -1.85 -1.58 14.79
N LEU A 84 -3.17 -1.75 14.65
CA LEU A 84 -4.15 -0.74 15.00
C LEU A 84 -5.42 -1.40 15.54
N TRP A 85 -5.31 -2.22 16.58
CA TRP A 85 -6.46 -2.91 17.14
C TRP A 85 -7.02 -2.30 18.43
N ASP A 86 -6.32 -1.38 19.09
CA ASP A 86 -6.76 -0.72 20.32
C ASP A 86 -6.45 0.78 20.34
N ILE A 87 -6.80 1.46 21.43
CA ILE A 87 -6.63 2.91 21.61
C ILE A 87 -5.17 3.28 21.82
N GLU A 88 -4.36 2.43 22.40
CA GLU A 88 -2.94 2.70 22.61
C GLU A 88 -2.19 2.69 21.29
N ASP A 89 -2.52 1.77 20.40
CA ASP A 89 -1.99 1.75 19.03
C ASP A 89 -2.37 3.02 18.27
N GLN A 90 -3.61 3.50 18.43
CA GLN A 90 -4.05 4.79 17.87
C GLN A 90 -3.17 5.94 18.35
N HIS A 91 -2.88 6.05 19.64
CA HIS A 91 -2.02 7.09 20.19
C HIS A 91 -0.58 7.00 19.67
N ARG A 92 -0.05 5.79 19.49
CA ARG A 92 1.29 5.57 18.92
C ARG A 92 1.36 6.01 17.45
N HIS A 93 0.32 5.73 16.67
CA HIS A 93 0.25 6.20 15.28
C HIS A 93 0.11 7.71 15.17
N ALA A 94 -0.60 8.37 16.10
CA ALA A 94 -0.72 9.82 16.11
C ALA A 94 0.66 10.52 16.17
N ILE A 95 1.65 9.93 16.85
CA ILE A 95 3.03 10.48 16.89
C ILE A 95 3.64 10.53 15.48
N MET A 96 3.43 9.48 14.68
CA MET A 96 3.88 9.46 13.28
C MET A 96 3.12 10.48 12.42
N VAL A 97 1.80 10.55 12.59
CA VAL A 97 0.95 11.52 11.86
C VAL A 97 1.44 12.95 12.11
N ASP A 98 1.66 13.33 13.37
CA ASP A 98 2.16 14.65 13.76
C ASP A 98 3.52 14.94 13.09
N ALA A 99 4.45 13.96 13.07
CA ALA A 99 5.75 14.13 12.45
C ALA A 99 5.67 14.32 10.93
N VAL A 100 4.71 13.67 10.26
CA VAL A 100 4.46 13.81 8.81
C VAL A 100 3.79 15.15 8.52
N HIS A 101 2.77 15.51 9.29
CA HIS A 101 2.03 16.77 9.13
C HIS A 101 2.89 18.01 9.40
N ALA A 102 3.91 17.91 10.27
CA ALA A 102 4.85 19.00 10.54
C ALA A 102 5.54 19.53 9.27
N HIS A 103 5.59 18.73 8.21
CA HIS A 103 6.18 19.10 6.92
C HIS A 103 5.14 19.30 5.81
N GLY A 104 3.84 19.37 6.15
CA GLY A 104 2.75 19.58 5.18
C GLY A 104 2.52 18.41 4.24
N SER A 105 2.91 17.21 4.61
CA SER A 105 2.64 15.96 3.87
C SER A 105 1.42 15.26 4.44
N LEU A 106 0.74 14.47 3.61
CA LEU A 106 -0.37 13.62 4.04
C LEU A 106 0.16 12.32 4.65
N ALA A 107 -0.49 11.85 5.71
CA ALA A 107 -0.20 10.57 6.35
C ALA A 107 -1.18 9.50 5.87
N ALA A 108 -0.65 8.34 5.45
CA ALA A 108 -1.46 7.20 5.01
C ALA A 108 -1.21 5.97 5.86
N ILE A 109 -2.24 5.12 6.04
CA ILE A 109 -2.14 3.87 6.78
C ILE A 109 -2.67 2.69 5.98
N GLU A 110 -1.93 1.58 5.95
CA GLU A 110 -2.31 0.34 5.27
C GLU A 110 -2.85 -0.68 6.29
N LEU A 111 -4.16 -0.95 6.24
CA LEU A 111 -4.83 -1.89 7.14
C LEU A 111 -4.80 -3.30 6.55
N VAL A 112 -4.45 -4.29 7.37
CA VAL A 112 -4.26 -5.66 6.92
C VAL A 112 -4.84 -6.70 7.87
N HIS A 113 -5.24 -7.84 7.29
CA HIS A 113 -5.40 -9.13 7.96
C HIS A 113 -4.77 -10.20 7.07
N ASN A 114 -3.72 -10.84 7.55
CA ASN A 114 -2.85 -11.71 6.76
C ASN A 114 -3.40 -13.14 6.55
N GLY A 115 -4.54 -13.45 7.16
CA GLY A 115 -5.17 -14.75 6.96
C GLY A 115 -4.25 -15.92 7.29
N HIS A 116 -4.16 -16.90 6.38
CA HIS A 116 -3.34 -18.10 6.55
C HIS A 116 -1.83 -17.89 6.35
N MET A 117 -1.40 -16.68 6.03
CA MET A 117 0.04 -16.38 5.88
C MET A 117 0.76 -16.32 7.23
N VAL A 118 0.02 -16.21 8.34
CA VAL A 118 0.55 -16.09 9.70
C VAL A 118 0.04 -17.20 10.61
N SER A 119 0.82 -17.57 11.62
CA SER A 119 0.51 -18.66 12.53
C SER A 119 -0.01 -18.20 13.90
N ASN A 120 -0.17 -16.91 14.12
CA ASN A 120 -0.66 -16.31 15.38
C ASN A 120 0.12 -16.81 16.62
N ARG A 121 1.45 -16.83 16.52
CA ARG A 121 2.34 -17.43 17.55
C ARG A 121 2.21 -16.78 18.91
N TYR A 122 1.93 -15.49 18.95
CA TYR A 122 1.86 -14.71 20.20
C TYR A 122 0.44 -14.65 20.74
N SER A 123 -0.51 -14.29 19.90
CA SER A 123 -1.93 -14.22 20.31
C SER A 123 -2.52 -15.58 20.63
N ARG A 124 -2.01 -16.65 20.01
CA ARG A 124 -2.54 -18.02 20.12
C ARG A 124 -4.00 -18.14 19.66
N LEU A 125 -4.50 -17.16 18.91
CA LEU A 125 -5.84 -17.23 18.32
C LEU A 125 -5.86 -18.20 17.14
N PRO A 126 -7.02 -18.84 16.84
CA PRO A 126 -7.16 -19.66 15.65
C PRO A 126 -6.83 -18.86 14.39
N VAL A 127 -6.11 -19.47 13.46
CA VAL A 127 -5.79 -18.87 12.17
C VAL A 127 -7.02 -18.95 11.28
N LEU A 128 -7.41 -17.81 10.73
CA LEU A 128 -8.55 -17.66 9.83
C LEU A 128 -8.06 -17.69 8.38
N ALA A 129 -8.78 -18.42 7.52
CA ALA A 129 -8.48 -18.47 6.08
C ALA A 129 -9.75 -18.43 5.24
N VAL A 130 -9.60 -18.18 3.95
CA VAL A 130 -10.72 -18.24 3.01
C VAL A 130 -11.30 -19.65 2.90
N SER A 131 -10.45 -20.66 2.98
CA SER A 131 -10.78 -22.10 2.96
C SER A 131 -9.88 -22.84 3.93
N ASP A 132 -10.19 -24.09 4.27
CA ASP A 132 -9.32 -24.92 5.12
C ASP A 132 -8.01 -25.20 4.39
N MET A 133 -6.89 -24.82 4.99
CA MET A 133 -5.57 -24.96 4.38
C MET A 133 -4.44 -24.92 5.41
N PRO A 134 -3.24 -25.41 5.07
CA PRO A 134 -2.07 -25.20 5.89
C PRO A 134 -1.75 -23.71 6.04
N VAL A 135 -1.18 -23.32 7.17
CA VAL A 135 -0.55 -22.00 7.32
C VAL A 135 0.69 -21.93 6.43
N ALA A 136 0.86 -20.82 5.72
CA ALA A 136 1.95 -20.66 4.78
C ALA A 136 3.32 -20.43 5.45
N SER A 137 3.33 -19.99 6.72
CA SER A 137 4.56 -19.87 7.49
C SER A 137 5.16 -21.24 7.84
N TYR A 138 6.41 -21.26 8.29
CA TYR A 138 7.13 -22.51 8.64
C TYR A 138 6.55 -23.26 9.85
N ASP A 139 5.53 -22.74 10.49
CA ASP A 139 4.89 -23.38 11.63
C ASP A 139 3.90 -24.46 11.15
N PRO A 140 3.89 -25.67 11.77
CA PRO A 140 2.97 -26.74 11.41
C PRO A 140 1.58 -26.49 11.97
N ALA A 141 0.90 -25.48 11.48
CA ALA A 141 -0.44 -25.07 11.89
C ALA A 141 -1.43 -25.18 10.74
N GLN A 142 -2.71 -25.34 11.08
CA GLN A 142 -3.82 -25.34 10.15
C GLN A 142 -4.63 -24.07 10.32
N ALA A 143 -5.01 -23.46 9.20
CA ALA A 143 -5.96 -22.38 9.14
C ALA A 143 -7.35 -22.94 8.85
N SER A 144 -8.35 -22.41 9.53
CA SER A 144 -9.75 -22.82 9.34
C SER A 144 -10.49 -21.90 8.42
N ALA A 145 -11.33 -22.48 7.55
CA ALA A 145 -12.22 -21.74 6.69
C ALA A 145 -13.14 -20.82 7.50
N MET A 146 -13.14 -19.55 7.18
CA MET A 146 -13.99 -18.54 7.81
C MET A 146 -15.46 -18.86 7.60
N THR A 147 -16.24 -18.82 8.68
CA THR A 147 -17.68 -18.76 8.60
C THR A 147 -18.16 -17.38 8.15
N ARG A 148 -19.42 -17.21 7.77
CA ARG A 148 -20.02 -15.88 7.51
C ARG A 148 -19.91 -14.95 8.72
N ARG A 149 -19.93 -15.49 9.95
CA ARG A 149 -19.72 -14.71 11.18
C ARG A 149 -18.30 -14.20 11.27
N ASP A 150 -17.32 -15.01 10.88
CA ASP A 150 -15.90 -14.59 10.88
C ASP A 150 -15.65 -13.51 9.82
N ILE A 151 -16.25 -13.62 8.64
CA ILE A 151 -16.23 -12.58 7.61
C ILE A 151 -16.82 -11.27 8.15
N ALA A 152 -18.00 -11.32 8.78
CA ALA A 152 -18.61 -10.15 9.40
C ALA A 152 -17.73 -9.56 10.53
N ASN A 153 -17.01 -10.41 11.28
CA ASN A 153 -16.05 -9.97 12.29
C ASN A 153 -14.86 -9.24 11.65
N VAL A 154 -14.26 -9.78 10.59
CA VAL A 154 -13.15 -9.13 9.87
C VAL A 154 -13.57 -7.77 9.33
N ARG A 155 -14.74 -7.65 8.72
CA ARG A 155 -15.32 -6.37 8.29
C ARG A 155 -15.43 -5.38 9.45
N ARG A 156 -15.97 -5.83 10.59
CA ARG A 156 -16.09 -4.99 11.79
C ARG A 156 -14.72 -4.57 12.33
N TRP A 157 -13.72 -5.46 12.37
CA TRP A 157 -12.37 -5.13 12.82
C TRP A 157 -11.70 -4.11 11.91
N HIS A 158 -11.82 -4.30 10.60
CA HIS A 158 -11.31 -3.36 9.61
C HIS A 158 -11.98 -1.98 9.76
N ARG A 159 -13.30 -1.94 9.86
CA ARG A 159 -14.05 -0.70 10.09
C ARG A 159 -13.61 0.00 11.38
N ASN A 160 -13.42 -0.73 12.47
CA ASN A 160 -12.94 -0.17 13.73
C ASN A 160 -11.50 0.37 13.61
N ALA A 161 -10.63 -0.32 12.88
CA ALA A 161 -9.29 0.18 12.59
C ALA A 161 -9.32 1.44 11.72
N ALA A 162 -10.20 1.50 10.72
CA ALA A 162 -10.39 2.70 9.91
C ALA A 162 -10.87 3.92 10.75
N LEU A 163 -11.79 3.70 11.70
CA LEU A 163 -12.22 4.74 12.65
C LEU A 163 -11.04 5.25 13.51
N ARG A 164 -10.23 4.32 14.05
CA ARG A 164 -9.05 4.68 14.83
C ARG A 164 -8.00 5.42 13.99
N ALA A 165 -7.82 5.01 12.73
CA ALA A 165 -6.94 5.69 11.78
C ALA A 165 -7.38 7.15 11.57
N ARG A 166 -8.65 7.38 11.29
CA ARG A 166 -9.23 8.73 11.18
C ARG A 166 -9.01 9.53 12.47
N ASP A 167 -9.30 8.94 13.63
CA ASP A 167 -9.20 9.58 14.93
C ASP A 167 -7.73 9.81 15.36
N ALA A 168 -6.78 9.07 14.82
CA ALA A 168 -5.33 9.32 14.92
C ALA A 168 -4.84 10.45 14.00
N GLY A 169 -5.68 10.92 13.06
CA GLY A 169 -5.37 12.02 12.15
C GLY A 169 -4.83 11.60 10.78
N PHE A 170 -4.91 10.33 10.39
CA PHE A 170 -4.53 9.92 9.04
C PHE A 170 -5.43 10.55 7.97
N ASP A 171 -4.82 10.90 6.84
CA ASP A 171 -5.50 11.51 5.69
C ASP A 171 -5.97 10.47 4.68
N ILE A 172 -5.33 9.28 4.62
CA ILE A 172 -5.61 8.22 3.66
C ILE A 172 -5.61 6.88 4.39
N VAL A 173 -6.66 6.08 4.17
CA VAL A 173 -6.82 4.73 4.73
C VAL A 173 -6.89 3.72 3.59
N TYR A 174 -6.03 2.71 3.64
CA TYR A 174 -5.94 1.66 2.63
C TYR A 174 -6.80 0.45 2.96
N VAL A 175 -7.41 -0.11 1.92
CA VAL A 175 -7.77 -1.53 1.82
C VAL A 175 -6.68 -2.22 1.00
N TYR A 176 -6.19 -3.36 1.46
CA TYR A 176 -5.03 -4.02 0.88
C TYR A 176 -5.36 -5.44 0.37
N ALA A 177 -5.14 -5.66 -0.94
CA ALA A 177 -5.30 -6.94 -1.61
C ALA A 177 -4.08 -7.18 -2.54
N GLY A 178 -2.94 -7.51 -1.95
CA GLY A 178 -1.72 -7.68 -2.73
C GLY A 178 -0.67 -8.54 -2.04
N HIS A 179 0.44 -8.74 -2.76
CA HIS A 179 1.64 -9.47 -2.35
C HIS A 179 1.40 -10.91 -1.86
N ASP A 180 0.26 -11.51 -2.22
CA ASP A 180 -0.16 -12.85 -1.78
C ASP A 180 -0.32 -12.98 -0.23
N LEU A 181 -0.45 -11.85 0.49
CA LEU A 181 -0.38 -11.83 1.94
C LEU A 181 -1.72 -11.69 2.64
N THR A 182 -2.74 -11.12 1.98
CA THR A 182 -3.90 -10.56 2.68
C THR A 182 -5.17 -11.35 2.45
N LEU A 183 -6.07 -11.36 3.43
CA LEU A 183 -7.40 -11.99 3.28
C LEU A 183 -8.15 -11.52 2.04
N PRO A 184 -8.26 -10.21 1.72
CA PRO A 184 -8.93 -9.80 0.49
C PRO A 184 -8.32 -10.44 -0.77
N MET A 185 -6.98 -10.52 -0.85
CA MET A 185 -6.31 -11.19 -1.97
C MET A 185 -6.63 -12.68 -2.01
N HIS A 186 -6.63 -13.36 -0.85
CA HIS A 186 -6.95 -14.80 -0.77
C HIS A 186 -8.41 -15.09 -1.18
N PHE A 187 -9.34 -14.18 -0.87
CA PHE A 187 -10.73 -14.31 -1.33
C PHE A 187 -10.85 -14.14 -2.84
N ILE A 188 -10.08 -13.25 -3.45
CA ILE A 188 -10.06 -13.04 -4.90
C ILE A 188 -9.42 -14.24 -5.62
N SER A 189 -8.31 -14.77 -5.12
CA SER A 189 -7.52 -15.79 -5.79
C SER A 189 -8.19 -17.16 -5.81
N ARG A 190 -8.30 -17.75 -7.01
CA ARG A 190 -8.82 -19.13 -7.18
C ARG A 190 -7.95 -20.18 -6.52
N ARG A 191 -6.65 -19.88 -6.30
CA ARG A 191 -5.72 -20.82 -5.67
C ARG A 191 -6.15 -21.16 -4.24
N TYR A 192 -6.74 -20.18 -3.56
CA TYR A 192 -7.09 -20.29 -2.14
C TYR A 192 -8.59 -20.40 -1.92
N ASN A 193 -9.41 -19.75 -2.75
CA ASN A 193 -10.85 -19.67 -2.53
C ASN A 193 -11.57 -20.88 -3.13
N GLN A 194 -11.84 -21.87 -2.27
CA GLN A 194 -12.63 -23.07 -2.59
C GLN A 194 -14.06 -23.00 -2.02
N ARG A 195 -14.54 -21.79 -1.71
CA ARG A 195 -15.87 -21.61 -1.11
C ARG A 195 -16.97 -21.86 -2.10
N SER A 196 -18.12 -22.37 -1.59
CA SER A 196 -19.35 -22.58 -2.36
C SER A 196 -20.48 -21.62 -1.98
N ASP A 197 -20.21 -20.66 -1.07
CA ASP A 197 -21.18 -19.63 -0.69
C ASP A 197 -21.02 -18.35 -1.54
N GLU A 198 -21.69 -17.27 -1.15
CA GLU A 198 -21.69 -15.98 -1.83
C GLU A 198 -20.34 -15.26 -1.86
N TYR A 199 -19.32 -15.80 -1.22
CA TYR A 199 -17.94 -15.30 -1.24
C TYR A 199 -17.00 -16.17 -2.08
N GLY A 200 -17.52 -17.17 -2.83
CA GLY A 200 -16.72 -18.07 -3.66
C GLY A 200 -17.35 -18.35 -5.02
N GLY A 201 -16.62 -19.09 -5.85
CA GLY A 201 -17.05 -19.44 -7.20
C GLY A 201 -16.79 -18.33 -8.23
N SER A 202 -17.83 -17.57 -8.60
CA SER A 202 -17.70 -16.50 -9.61
C SER A 202 -16.74 -15.38 -9.17
N LEU A 203 -16.16 -14.66 -10.13
CA LEU A 203 -15.27 -13.54 -9.84
C LEU A 203 -15.97 -12.48 -8.98
N GLU A 204 -17.22 -12.16 -9.29
CA GLU A 204 -18.01 -11.20 -8.51
C GLU A 204 -18.13 -11.62 -7.04
N ASN A 205 -18.38 -12.89 -6.77
CA ASN A 205 -18.43 -13.42 -5.40
C ASN A 205 -17.08 -13.36 -4.71
N ARG A 206 -16.00 -13.68 -5.42
CA ARG A 206 -14.63 -13.64 -4.87
C ARG A 206 -14.17 -12.20 -4.55
N VAL A 207 -14.62 -11.22 -5.31
CA VAL A 207 -14.34 -9.79 -5.10
C VAL A 207 -15.23 -9.17 -4.02
N ARG A 208 -16.31 -9.84 -3.62
CA ARG A 208 -17.31 -9.31 -2.67
C ARG A 208 -16.70 -8.77 -1.37
N LEU A 209 -15.85 -9.54 -0.69
CA LEU A 209 -15.22 -9.07 0.55
C LEU A 209 -14.42 -7.79 0.34
N THR A 210 -13.66 -7.70 -0.74
CA THR A 210 -12.89 -6.49 -1.07
C THR A 210 -13.79 -5.28 -1.28
N ARG A 211 -14.88 -5.44 -2.03
CA ARG A 211 -15.89 -4.39 -2.23
C ARG A 211 -16.48 -3.93 -0.90
N GLU A 212 -16.91 -4.87 -0.08
CA GLU A 212 -17.52 -4.59 1.23
C GLU A 212 -16.53 -3.87 2.17
N LEU A 213 -15.25 -4.23 2.15
CA LEU A 213 -14.22 -3.53 2.95
C LEU A 213 -14.00 -2.09 2.46
N LEU A 214 -14.01 -1.85 1.15
CA LEU A 214 -13.92 -0.50 0.59
C LEU A 214 -15.12 0.36 0.99
N GLU A 215 -16.34 -0.19 0.89
CA GLU A 215 -17.58 0.48 1.30
C GLU A 215 -17.59 0.76 2.82
N ASP A 216 -17.26 -0.25 3.65
CA ASP A 216 -17.19 -0.11 5.11
C ASP A 216 -16.14 0.92 5.54
N THR A 217 -15.01 1.00 4.82
CA THR A 217 -13.95 2.00 5.08
C THR A 217 -14.44 3.39 4.75
N ARG A 218 -15.06 3.58 3.58
CA ARG A 218 -15.65 4.86 3.19
C ARG A 218 -16.70 5.34 4.18
N ASP A 219 -17.59 4.45 4.62
CA ASP A 219 -18.60 4.75 5.64
C ASP A 219 -17.97 5.14 7.00
N ALA A 220 -16.82 4.53 7.34
CA ALA A 220 -16.12 4.81 8.59
C ALA A 220 -15.41 6.17 8.58
N VAL A 221 -14.74 6.51 7.48
CA VAL A 221 -13.90 7.71 7.40
C VAL A 221 -14.65 8.93 6.87
N GLY A 222 -15.78 8.74 6.19
CA GLY A 222 -16.61 9.81 5.63
C GLY A 222 -15.83 10.72 4.68
N ASP A 223 -16.06 12.02 4.80
CA ASP A 223 -15.40 13.06 4.00
C ASP A 223 -14.10 13.56 4.63
N VAL A 224 -13.51 12.81 5.56
CA VAL A 224 -12.28 13.19 6.27
C VAL A 224 -11.04 12.58 5.60
N CYS A 225 -11.09 11.28 5.25
CA CYS A 225 -9.95 10.59 4.67
C CYS A 225 -10.25 10.10 3.24
N GLY A 226 -9.23 10.11 2.39
CA GLY A 226 -9.26 9.36 1.14
C GLY A 226 -9.21 7.85 1.41
N VAL A 227 -9.90 7.07 0.59
CA VAL A 227 -9.86 5.60 0.63
C VAL A 227 -8.99 5.09 -0.51
N ALA A 228 -7.84 4.51 -0.18
CA ALA A 228 -6.94 3.91 -1.17
C ALA A 228 -7.18 2.40 -1.27
N PHE A 229 -7.00 1.87 -2.46
CA PHE A 229 -7.01 0.43 -2.69
C PHE A 229 -5.67 -0.02 -3.29
N ARG A 230 -4.94 -0.84 -2.53
CA ARG A 230 -3.72 -1.46 -3.02
C ARG A 230 -4.01 -2.85 -3.55
N PHE A 231 -3.68 -3.06 -4.83
CA PHE A 231 -4.05 -4.29 -5.53
C PHE A 231 -2.92 -4.82 -6.41
N ALA A 232 -2.62 -6.12 -6.24
CA ALA A 232 -1.75 -6.85 -7.16
C ALA A 232 -2.56 -7.24 -8.39
N VAL A 233 -2.44 -6.46 -9.46
CA VAL A 233 -3.22 -6.65 -10.70
C VAL A 233 -2.80 -7.87 -11.49
N ASP A 234 -1.63 -8.43 -11.18
CA ASP A 234 -1.07 -9.64 -11.79
C ASP A 234 -0.25 -10.40 -10.74
N GLU A 235 -0.50 -11.70 -10.58
CA GLU A 235 0.26 -12.54 -9.65
C GLU A 235 1.55 -13.09 -10.26
N LEU A 236 1.83 -12.85 -11.54
CA LEU A 236 2.94 -13.41 -12.33
C LEU A 236 2.97 -14.96 -12.35
N LEU A 237 1.81 -15.58 -12.20
CA LEU A 237 1.62 -17.03 -12.18
C LEU A 237 0.93 -17.58 -13.46
N GLY A 238 0.74 -16.72 -14.45
CA GLY A 238 -0.01 -17.06 -15.66
C GLY A 238 -1.44 -17.50 -15.33
N SER A 239 -1.94 -18.55 -15.97
CA SER A 239 -3.32 -19.06 -15.77
C SER A 239 -3.63 -19.56 -14.36
N ASP A 240 -2.61 -19.77 -13.52
CA ASP A 240 -2.79 -20.27 -12.16
C ASP A 240 -3.06 -19.13 -11.14
N GLY A 241 -2.89 -17.89 -11.57
CA GLY A 241 -3.13 -16.70 -10.74
C GLY A 241 -4.02 -15.67 -11.41
N ILE A 242 -4.11 -14.50 -10.79
CA ILE A 242 -4.73 -13.32 -11.37
C ILE A 242 -3.78 -12.78 -12.43
N CYS A 243 -4.31 -12.53 -13.63
CA CYS A 243 -3.56 -11.96 -14.75
C CYS A 243 -4.11 -10.59 -15.11
N SER A 244 -3.22 -9.64 -15.40
CA SER A 244 -3.55 -8.25 -15.75
C SER A 244 -4.34 -8.12 -17.07
N ASP A 245 -4.29 -9.10 -17.95
CA ASP A 245 -5.04 -9.14 -19.22
C ASP A 245 -6.40 -9.87 -19.11
N THR A 246 -6.71 -10.49 -17.98
CA THR A 246 -7.96 -11.20 -17.71
C THR A 246 -8.61 -10.75 -16.40
N GLU A 247 -8.65 -11.61 -15.37
CA GLU A 247 -9.34 -11.30 -14.10
C GLU A 247 -8.83 -10.02 -13.42
N GLY A 248 -7.53 -9.70 -13.51
CA GLY A 248 -7.00 -8.45 -12.97
C GLY A 248 -7.69 -7.22 -13.58
N ARG A 249 -7.89 -7.22 -14.89
CA ARG A 249 -8.64 -6.18 -15.61
C ARG A 249 -10.11 -6.13 -15.17
N GLU A 250 -10.79 -7.27 -15.14
CA GLU A 250 -12.21 -7.35 -14.74
C GLU A 250 -12.42 -6.83 -13.30
N ILE A 251 -11.49 -7.14 -12.38
CA ILE A 251 -11.52 -6.63 -11.00
C ILE A 251 -11.40 -5.11 -10.97
N VAL A 252 -10.46 -4.55 -11.75
CA VAL A 252 -10.30 -3.09 -11.84
C VAL A 252 -11.56 -2.46 -12.41
N GLU A 253 -12.17 -3.03 -13.46
CA GLU A 253 -13.43 -2.55 -14.03
C GLU A 253 -14.58 -2.58 -13.01
N MET A 254 -14.70 -3.66 -12.23
CA MET A 254 -15.74 -3.81 -11.19
C MET A 254 -15.61 -2.79 -10.06
N LEU A 255 -14.41 -2.33 -9.74
CA LEU A 255 -14.11 -1.48 -8.59
C LEU A 255 -13.62 -0.09 -9.00
N ALA A 256 -13.61 0.25 -10.29
CA ALA A 256 -12.92 1.37 -10.91
C ALA A 256 -13.03 2.70 -10.16
N GLU A 257 -14.25 3.07 -9.74
CA GLU A 257 -14.55 4.36 -9.11
C GLU A 257 -14.81 4.25 -7.60
N LEU A 258 -14.67 3.04 -7.03
CA LEU A 258 -14.97 2.82 -5.62
C LEU A 258 -13.88 3.37 -4.68
N PRO A 259 -12.58 3.14 -4.89
CA PRO A 259 -11.53 3.82 -4.13
C PRO A 259 -11.31 5.25 -4.64
N ASP A 260 -10.68 6.10 -3.84
CA ASP A 260 -10.24 7.44 -4.23
C ASP A 260 -8.84 7.45 -4.83
N LEU A 261 -8.08 6.38 -4.61
CA LEU A 261 -6.73 6.16 -5.13
C LEU A 261 -6.51 4.67 -5.39
N TRP A 262 -5.96 4.34 -6.55
CA TRP A 262 -5.42 3.02 -6.84
C TRP A 262 -3.91 2.99 -6.57
N ASP A 263 -3.44 2.06 -5.74
CA ASP A 263 -2.02 1.72 -5.55
C ASP A 263 -1.78 0.35 -6.19
N VAL A 264 -1.16 0.35 -7.37
CA VAL A 264 -1.06 -0.86 -8.19
C VAL A 264 0.32 -1.49 -8.11
N ASN A 265 0.34 -2.80 -7.94
CA ASN A 265 1.56 -3.60 -7.92
C ASN A 265 1.35 -4.96 -8.59
N VAL A 266 2.35 -5.81 -8.52
CA VAL A 266 2.33 -7.18 -9.07
C VAL A 266 2.84 -8.16 -8.02
N SER A 267 2.34 -9.40 -8.06
CA SER A 267 2.88 -10.57 -7.39
C SER A 267 3.10 -10.44 -5.87
N ASP A 268 4.02 -11.22 -5.36
CA ASP A 268 4.50 -11.23 -3.98
C ASP A 268 5.76 -10.34 -3.79
N TRP A 269 6.23 -10.20 -2.57
CA TRP A 269 7.41 -9.38 -2.26
C TRP A 269 8.70 -9.84 -2.93
N ALA A 270 8.82 -11.13 -3.23
CA ALA A 270 10.02 -11.65 -3.89
C ALA A 270 10.08 -11.26 -5.37
N ASN A 271 8.92 -11.08 -5.99
CA ASN A 271 8.78 -10.90 -7.44
C ASN A 271 8.32 -9.48 -7.84
N ASP A 272 7.67 -8.72 -6.96
CA ASP A 272 7.27 -7.33 -7.23
C ASP A 272 8.47 -6.37 -7.33
N SER A 273 9.56 -6.77 -6.74
CA SER A 273 10.78 -5.97 -6.62
C SER A 273 11.84 -6.42 -7.59
N VAL A 274 12.28 -5.55 -8.48
CA VAL A 274 13.51 -5.77 -9.25
C VAL A 274 14.66 -5.88 -8.25
N THR A 275 15.24 -7.07 -8.11
CA THR A 275 16.18 -7.42 -7.04
C THR A 275 17.57 -6.84 -7.23
N ALA A 276 17.95 -6.50 -8.46
CA ALA A 276 19.26 -5.97 -8.77
C ALA A 276 19.20 -4.55 -9.32
N ARG A 277 20.24 -3.75 -9.06
CA ARG A 277 20.40 -2.41 -9.65
C ARG A 277 20.44 -2.41 -11.19
N PHE A 278 20.71 -3.55 -11.79
CA PHE A 278 20.74 -3.74 -13.25
C PHE A 278 19.35 -3.98 -13.85
N GLY A 279 18.30 -4.11 -13.01
CA GLY A 279 16.94 -4.15 -13.48
C GLY A 279 16.47 -2.77 -13.95
N GLU A 280 15.63 -2.74 -14.95
CA GLU A 280 15.08 -1.50 -15.52
C GLU A 280 14.12 -0.81 -14.54
N GLU A 281 14.12 0.53 -14.54
CA GLU A 281 13.09 1.32 -13.87
C GLU A 281 11.75 1.11 -14.55
N GLY A 282 10.67 1.06 -13.76
CA GLY A 282 9.32 0.89 -14.31
C GLY A 282 9.01 -0.53 -14.78
N ALA A 283 9.74 -1.54 -14.33
CA ALA A 283 9.56 -2.94 -14.75
C ALA A 283 8.12 -3.48 -14.58
N GLN A 284 7.29 -2.86 -13.74
CA GLN A 284 5.87 -3.24 -13.58
C GLN A 284 4.93 -2.62 -14.62
N GLU A 285 5.39 -1.64 -15.42
CA GLU A 285 4.55 -0.93 -16.39
C GLU A 285 3.74 -1.83 -17.32
N PRO A 286 4.29 -2.92 -17.90
CA PRO A 286 3.52 -3.80 -18.79
C PRO A 286 2.24 -4.38 -18.15
N TYR A 287 2.26 -4.56 -16.83
CA TYR A 287 1.17 -5.17 -16.08
C TYR A 287 0.18 -4.13 -15.51
N VAL A 288 0.63 -2.91 -15.20
CA VAL A 288 -0.19 -1.92 -14.47
C VAL A 288 -0.76 -0.81 -15.38
N SER A 289 -0.21 -0.61 -16.57
CA SER A 289 -0.55 0.53 -17.45
C SER A 289 -2.00 0.59 -17.92
N PHE A 290 -2.73 -0.51 -17.85
CA PHE A 290 -4.14 -0.55 -18.23
C PHE A 290 -5.06 0.10 -17.20
N VAL A 291 -4.65 0.15 -15.92
CA VAL A 291 -5.50 0.59 -14.80
C VAL A 291 -5.96 2.02 -15.00
N LYS A 292 -5.05 2.94 -15.33
CA LYS A 292 -5.38 4.35 -15.58
C LYS A 292 -6.42 4.57 -16.69
N LYS A 293 -6.56 3.62 -17.59
CA LYS A 293 -7.53 3.69 -18.69
C LYS A 293 -8.95 3.28 -18.28
N LEU A 294 -9.08 2.64 -17.11
CA LEU A 294 -10.33 2.09 -16.60
C LEU A 294 -10.94 2.90 -15.45
N THR A 295 -10.21 3.87 -14.91
CA THR A 295 -10.66 4.69 -13.78
C THR A 295 -10.38 6.16 -13.99
N THR A 296 -11.25 7.02 -13.44
CA THR A 296 -11.02 8.47 -13.34
C THR A 296 -10.15 8.84 -12.13
N LYS A 297 -9.98 7.90 -11.20
CA LYS A 297 -9.22 8.10 -9.96
C LYS A 297 -7.72 8.15 -10.23
N PRO A 298 -6.94 8.84 -9.40
CA PRO A 298 -5.48 8.80 -9.49
C PRO A 298 -4.95 7.39 -9.26
N VAL A 299 -3.86 7.08 -9.98
CA VAL A 299 -3.15 5.81 -9.90
C VAL A 299 -1.71 6.08 -9.47
N VAL A 300 -1.29 5.44 -8.39
CA VAL A 300 0.11 5.37 -7.94
C VAL A 300 0.65 3.98 -8.22
N GLY A 301 1.88 3.90 -8.67
CA GLY A 301 2.57 2.62 -8.90
C GLY A 301 4.06 2.76 -8.63
N VAL A 302 4.72 1.63 -8.51
CA VAL A 302 6.15 1.54 -8.19
C VAL A 302 6.95 0.98 -9.36
N GLY A 303 8.27 1.21 -9.34
CA GLY A 303 9.17 0.73 -10.41
C GLY A 303 10.62 1.00 -10.07
N ARG A 304 10.96 1.20 -8.79
CA ARG A 304 12.29 1.59 -8.34
C ARG A 304 12.79 2.87 -9.04
N PHE A 305 11.89 3.83 -9.27
CA PHE A 305 12.21 5.09 -9.94
C PHE A 305 13.26 5.88 -9.13
N THR A 306 14.39 6.19 -9.76
CA THR A 306 15.47 7.00 -9.24
C THR A 306 15.82 8.15 -10.19
N SER A 307 15.44 8.03 -11.46
CA SER A 307 15.60 9.04 -12.50
C SER A 307 14.35 9.92 -12.60
N ALA A 308 14.54 11.25 -12.50
CA ALA A 308 13.46 12.23 -12.71
C ALA A 308 12.87 12.14 -14.11
N ASP A 309 13.68 11.85 -15.14
CA ASP A 309 13.21 11.69 -16.51
C ASP A 309 12.29 10.47 -16.67
N ALA A 310 12.63 9.35 -16.02
CA ALA A 310 11.76 8.17 -16.00
C ALA A 310 10.42 8.45 -15.29
N MET A 311 10.44 9.19 -14.18
CA MET A 311 9.23 9.60 -13.46
C MET A 311 8.31 10.47 -14.33
N VAL A 312 8.87 11.48 -14.99
CA VAL A 312 8.13 12.35 -15.93
C VAL A 312 7.53 11.53 -17.05
N ALA A 313 8.29 10.59 -17.62
CA ALA A 313 7.79 9.74 -18.71
C ALA A 313 6.57 8.91 -18.29
N GLN A 314 6.52 8.40 -17.05
CA GLN A 314 5.35 7.68 -16.53
C GLN A 314 4.10 8.56 -16.50
N ILE A 315 4.24 9.80 -16.01
CA ILE A 315 3.12 10.75 -15.91
C ILE A 315 2.67 11.20 -17.30
N GLN A 316 3.60 11.63 -18.15
CA GLN A 316 3.27 12.17 -19.49
C GLN A 316 2.64 11.13 -20.42
N ARG A 317 3.02 9.86 -20.30
CA ARG A 317 2.41 8.75 -21.05
C ARG A 317 1.06 8.30 -20.49
N GLY A 318 0.64 8.85 -19.34
CA GLY A 318 -0.61 8.47 -18.69
C GLY A 318 -0.61 7.05 -18.15
N VAL A 319 0.56 6.56 -17.72
CA VAL A 319 0.68 5.26 -17.05
C VAL A 319 0.31 5.40 -15.57
N LEU A 320 0.86 6.42 -14.91
CA LEU A 320 0.65 6.75 -13.51
C LEU A 320 0.27 8.22 -13.35
N ASP A 321 -0.41 8.55 -12.26
CA ASP A 321 -0.64 9.93 -11.80
C ASP A 321 0.34 10.34 -10.69
N MET A 322 0.84 9.37 -9.94
CA MET A 322 1.80 9.57 -8.85
C MET A 322 2.91 8.53 -8.90
N ILE A 323 4.10 8.95 -8.50
CA ILE A 323 5.30 8.11 -8.45
C ILE A 323 5.43 7.50 -7.06
N GLY A 324 5.20 6.20 -6.99
CA GLY A 324 5.32 5.41 -5.76
C GLY A 324 6.77 5.00 -5.50
N ALA A 325 7.18 5.08 -4.24
CA ALA A 325 8.50 4.61 -3.82
C ALA A 325 8.49 4.03 -2.40
N ALA A 326 8.99 2.80 -2.26
CA ALA A 326 9.43 2.24 -0.99
C ALA A 326 10.95 2.41 -0.86
N ARG A 327 11.72 1.56 -1.52
CA ARG A 327 13.19 1.53 -1.47
C ARG A 327 13.87 2.84 -1.88
N PRO A 328 13.46 3.56 -2.95
CA PRO A 328 14.07 4.85 -3.28
C PRO A 328 13.90 5.89 -2.17
N SER A 329 12.76 5.89 -1.45
CA SER A 329 12.54 6.80 -0.31
C SER A 329 13.36 6.44 0.94
N ILE A 330 13.86 5.21 1.02
CA ILE A 330 14.81 4.77 2.05
C ILE A 330 16.24 5.19 1.66
N ALA A 331 16.62 4.93 0.40
CA ALA A 331 17.95 5.27 -0.11
C ALA A 331 18.18 6.79 -0.09
N ASP A 332 17.18 7.57 -0.49
CA ASP A 332 17.21 9.02 -0.48
C ASP A 332 15.87 9.63 -0.03
N PRO A 333 15.69 9.90 1.25
CA PRO A 333 14.50 10.58 1.76
C PRO A 333 14.25 11.94 1.13
N PHE A 334 15.31 12.63 0.65
CA PHE A 334 15.25 13.97 0.07
C PHE A 334 15.19 13.97 -1.47
N LEU A 335 14.91 12.86 -2.10
CA LEU A 335 14.83 12.75 -3.57
C LEU A 335 13.89 13.80 -4.18
N PRO A 336 12.65 14.03 -3.70
CA PRO A 336 11.79 15.08 -4.26
C PRO A 336 12.39 16.48 -4.15
N ASN A 337 12.91 16.85 -2.98
CA ASN A 337 13.52 18.16 -2.78
C ASN A 337 14.78 18.37 -3.65
N LYS A 338 15.56 17.33 -3.90
CA LYS A 338 16.72 17.41 -4.78
C LYS A 338 16.32 17.66 -6.23
N ILE A 339 15.24 17.01 -6.71
CA ILE A 339 14.69 17.30 -8.04
C ILE A 339 14.17 18.75 -8.09
N GLU A 340 13.45 19.21 -7.08
CA GLU A 340 12.93 20.58 -6.98
C GLU A 340 14.05 21.64 -7.00
N GLN A 341 15.19 21.33 -6.40
CA GLN A 341 16.35 22.20 -6.29
C GLN A 341 17.32 22.07 -7.48
N GLY A 342 17.00 21.24 -8.49
CA GLY A 342 17.90 21.01 -9.64
C GLY A 342 19.19 20.25 -9.30
N ARG A 343 19.20 19.48 -8.22
CA ARG A 343 20.36 18.76 -7.66
C ARG A 343 20.30 17.26 -7.98
N LEU A 344 20.16 16.93 -9.26
CA LEU A 344 19.93 15.55 -9.69
C LEU A 344 21.11 14.61 -9.39
N GLU A 345 22.35 15.12 -9.54
CA GLU A 345 23.59 14.37 -9.26
C GLU A 345 23.81 14.08 -7.78
N ASP A 346 23.07 14.74 -6.89
CA ASP A 346 23.08 14.46 -5.45
C ASP A 346 22.12 13.33 -5.05
N ILE A 347 21.29 12.84 -5.96
CA ILE A 347 20.33 11.76 -5.68
C ILE A 347 21.11 10.47 -5.39
N ARG A 348 20.79 9.86 -4.23
CA ARG A 348 21.30 8.53 -3.87
C ARG A 348 20.38 7.46 -4.45
N GLU A 349 20.81 6.85 -5.53
CA GLU A 349 20.03 5.81 -6.18
C GLU A 349 19.85 4.57 -5.30
N CYS A 350 18.63 4.02 -5.32
CA CYS A 350 18.39 2.71 -4.73
C CYS A 350 19.13 1.63 -5.53
N ILE A 351 19.99 0.89 -4.87
CA ILE A 351 20.80 -0.17 -5.50
C ILE A 351 20.05 -1.50 -5.68
N GLY A 352 18.79 -1.59 -5.23
CA GLY A 352 17.98 -2.80 -5.38
C GLY A 352 18.53 -4.01 -4.62
N CYS A 353 19.09 -3.82 -3.42
CA CYS A 353 19.65 -4.91 -2.62
C CYS A 353 18.60 -5.78 -1.93
N ASN A 354 17.40 -5.25 -1.69
CA ASN A 354 16.27 -5.92 -0.98
C ASN A 354 16.63 -6.42 0.43
N ILE A 355 17.48 -5.68 1.15
CA ILE A 355 17.88 -5.97 2.55
C ILE A 355 17.05 -5.10 3.49
#